data_9f3c0787f182d6b2291d3fb0d8cc4488
#
_entry.id   9f3c0787f182d6b2291d3fb0d8cc4488
#
_cell.length_a   1.000
_cell.length_b   1.000
_cell.length_c   1.000
_cell.angle_alpha   90.00
_cell.angle_beta   90.00
_cell.angle_gamma   90.00
#
_symmetry.space_group_name_H-M   'P 1'
#
loop_
_entity.id
_entity.type
_entity.pdbx_description
1 polymer ?
#
loop_
_entity_poly.entity_id
_entity_poly.type
_entity_poly.pdbx_seq_one_letter_code
_entity_poly.pdbx_strand_id
1 'polypeptide(L)'
;MDIDSTLINQEVIDLLGEEAGVGEQVAKITERAMRGELDFKQALEERVGLLAGLDESVFERTFARVTFTPGALELVRSAHSKGWKVGVVSGGFHEVADKIVAAAGIDFCLANRLEAVDGKLTGKLAADIVTKESKLIQLLDWAVECGVDMAHTVAIGDGANDIPMIQAAGTGIAFCAKPKTREAAPFAIDERNLMLAMDIILRD
;
A
#
# COMPACT_ATOMS: atom_id res chain seq x y z
N MET A 1 -2.52 -5.14 5.24
CA MET A 1 -2.22 -5.41 3.81
C MET A 1 -1.64 -4.17 3.16
N ASP A 2 -1.02 -4.30 1.97
CA ASP A 2 -0.63 -3.15 1.14
C ASP A 2 -1.85 -2.47 0.49
N ILE A 3 -1.69 -1.22 0.01
CA ILE A 3 -2.74 -0.47 -0.69
C ILE A 3 -2.56 -0.59 -2.21
N ASP A 4 -1.47 -0.02 -2.74
CA ASP A 4 -1.23 0.12 -4.17
C ASP A 4 -1.08 -1.26 -4.83
N SER A 5 -1.73 -1.47 -5.95
CA SER A 5 -1.76 -2.76 -6.68
C SER A 5 -2.26 -3.97 -5.87
N THR A 6 -2.66 -3.78 -4.59
CA THR A 6 -3.22 -4.82 -3.71
C THR A 6 -4.67 -4.50 -3.32
N LEU A 7 -4.93 -3.56 -2.39
CA LEU A 7 -6.28 -3.14 -2.00
C LEU A 7 -6.99 -2.39 -3.13
N ILE A 8 -6.24 -1.59 -3.89
CA ILE A 8 -6.69 -0.86 -5.07
C ILE A 8 -5.97 -1.33 -6.33
N ASN A 9 -6.52 -0.99 -7.50
CA ASN A 9 -5.96 -1.42 -8.78
C ASN A 9 -4.77 -0.56 -9.24
N GLN A 10 -4.64 0.66 -8.75
CA GLN A 10 -3.68 1.67 -9.20
C GLN A 10 -2.47 1.80 -8.26
N GLU A 11 -1.45 2.48 -8.76
CA GLU A 11 -0.37 3.08 -7.98
C GLU A 11 -0.72 4.56 -7.77
N VAL A 12 -0.85 5.02 -6.52
CA VAL A 12 -1.27 6.41 -6.22
C VAL A 12 -0.28 7.43 -6.78
N ILE A 13 1.04 7.13 -6.73
CA ILE A 13 2.06 8.04 -7.26
C ILE A 13 1.95 8.23 -8.78
N ASP A 14 1.53 7.20 -9.51
CA ASP A 14 1.33 7.29 -10.96
C ASP A 14 0.13 8.20 -11.27
N LEU A 15 -0.98 8.03 -10.54
CA LEU A 15 -2.15 8.90 -10.68
C LEU A 15 -1.82 10.39 -10.37
N LEU A 16 -1.04 10.63 -9.31
CA LEU A 16 -0.57 11.99 -8.96
C LEU A 16 0.34 12.55 -10.05
N GLY A 17 1.23 11.74 -10.62
CA GLY A 17 2.08 12.13 -11.73
C GLY A 17 1.30 12.50 -13.00
N GLU A 18 0.24 11.77 -13.30
CA GLU A 18 -0.66 12.09 -14.41
C GLU A 18 -1.41 13.41 -14.17
N GLU A 19 -1.95 13.61 -12.96
CA GLU A 19 -2.59 14.88 -12.57
C GLU A 19 -1.62 16.08 -12.63
N ALA A 20 -0.33 15.85 -12.37
CA ALA A 20 0.73 16.83 -12.50
C ALA A 20 1.19 17.07 -13.94
N GLY A 21 0.76 16.24 -14.90
CA GLY A 21 1.27 16.25 -16.27
C GLY A 21 2.71 15.75 -16.41
N VAL A 22 3.20 14.99 -15.42
CA VAL A 22 4.57 14.43 -15.38
C VAL A 22 4.61 12.88 -15.36
N GLY A 23 3.53 12.23 -15.76
CA GLY A 23 3.41 10.77 -15.72
C GLY A 23 4.55 10.04 -16.44
N GLU A 24 5.02 10.54 -17.60
CA GLU A 24 6.16 9.94 -18.31
C GLU A 24 7.47 10.04 -17.49
N GLN A 25 7.69 11.13 -16.75
CA GLN A 25 8.86 11.30 -15.92
C GLN A 25 8.81 10.35 -14.71
N VAL A 26 7.62 10.21 -14.09
CA VAL A 26 7.37 9.24 -13.00
C VAL A 26 7.67 7.83 -13.47
N ALA A 27 7.15 7.42 -14.65
CA ALA A 27 7.40 6.11 -15.23
C ALA A 27 8.90 5.84 -15.47
N LYS A 28 9.65 6.82 -16.00
CA LYS A 28 11.11 6.70 -16.21
C LYS A 28 11.87 6.51 -14.92
N ILE A 29 11.49 7.19 -13.82
CA ILE A 29 12.10 7.00 -12.51
C ILE A 29 11.82 5.58 -11.99
N THR A 30 10.58 5.12 -12.15
CA THR A 30 10.19 3.75 -11.78
C THR A 30 11.00 2.70 -12.54
N GLU A 31 11.21 2.87 -13.85
CA GLU A 31 12.07 1.99 -14.66
C GLU A 31 13.52 1.97 -14.18
N ARG A 32 14.08 3.14 -13.83
CA ARG A 32 15.46 3.23 -13.27
C ARG A 32 15.57 2.49 -11.94
N ALA A 33 14.59 2.62 -11.07
CA ALA A 33 14.54 1.87 -9.82
C ALA A 33 14.43 0.35 -10.06
N MET A 34 13.62 -0.08 -11.02
CA MET A 34 13.48 -1.51 -11.39
C MET A 34 14.79 -2.09 -11.95
N ARG A 35 15.62 -1.29 -12.62
CA ARG A 35 16.96 -1.69 -13.06
C ARG A 35 18.03 -1.64 -11.96
N GLY A 36 17.67 -1.21 -10.74
CA GLY A 36 18.59 -1.09 -9.61
C GLY A 36 19.50 0.14 -9.66
N GLU A 37 19.19 1.13 -10.50
CA GLU A 37 19.93 2.40 -10.60
C GLU A 37 19.62 3.35 -9.44
N LEU A 38 18.46 3.18 -8.83
CA LEU A 38 17.96 3.94 -7.67
C LEU A 38 17.49 2.96 -6.59
N ASP A 39 17.75 3.30 -5.34
CA ASP A 39 17.10 2.64 -4.22
C ASP A 39 15.64 3.15 -4.04
N PHE A 40 14.89 2.50 -3.14
CA PHE A 40 13.49 2.86 -2.91
C PHE A 40 13.30 4.31 -2.47
N LYS A 41 14.16 4.80 -1.57
CA LYS A 41 14.11 6.16 -1.04
C LYS A 41 14.38 7.18 -2.14
N GLN A 42 15.47 7.00 -2.89
CA GLN A 42 15.85 7.87 -4.01
C GLN A 42 14.73 7.95 -5.05
N ALA A 43 14.17 6.80 -5.44
CA ALA A 43 13.09 6.77 -6.42
C ALA A 43 11.81 7.47 -5.91
N LEU A 44 11.48 7.31 -4.62
CA LEU A 44 10.32 7.99 -4.02
C LEU A 44 10.54 9.51 -3.98
N GLU A 45 11.71 9.96 -3.48
CA GLU A 45 12.05 11.39 -3.40
C GLU A 45 12.09 12.06 -4.79
N GLU A 46 12.68 11.41 -5.82
CA GLU A 46 12.68 11.94 -7.18
C GLU A 46 11.25 12.07 -7.74
N ARG A 47 10.36 11.08 -7.54
CA ARG A 47 8.97 11.13 -7.99
C ARG A 47 8.15 12.19 -7.25
N VAL A 48 8.30 12.29 -5.93
CA VAL A 48 7.64 13.31 -5.11
C VAL A 48 8.11 14.71 -5.50
N GLY A 49 9.39 14.88 -5.81
CA GLY A 49 9.94 16.14 -6.30
C GLY A 49 9.24 16.69 -7.55
N LEU A 50 8.75 15.81 -8.44
CA LEU A 50 7.99 16.21 -9.63
C LEU A 50 6.60 16.76 -9.32
N LEU A 51 6.07 16.56 -8.10
CA LEU A 51 4.76 17.03 -7.67
C LEU A 51 4.80 18.45 -7.09
N ALA A 52 5.98 19.10 -7.03
CA ALA A 52 6.14 20.42 -6.47
C ALA A 52 5.23 21.46 -7.18
N GLY A 53 4.53 22.28 -6.38
CA GLY A 53 3.65 23.33 -6.88
C GLY A 53 2.23 22.89 -7.19
N LEU A 54 1.90 21.59 -7.14
CA LEU A 54 0.52 21.12 -7.26
C LEU A 54 -0.33 21.63 -6.11
N ASP A 55 -1.55 22.03 -6.43
CA ASP A 55 -2.57 22.37 -5.46
C ASP A 55 -3.12 21.11 -4.76
N GLU A 56 -3.37 21.17 -3.45
CA GLU A 56 -3.85 20.02 -2.65
C GLU A 56 -5.19 19.45 -3.15
N SER A 57 -5.97 20.18 -3.95
CA SER A 57 -7.16 19.63 -4.61
C SER A 57 -6.85 18.46 -5.55
N VAL A 58 -5.58 18.25 -5.90
CA VAL A 58 -5.13 17.05 -6.64
C VAL A 58 -5.51 15.75 -5.93
N PHE A 59 -5.52 15.72 -4.60
CA PHE A 59 -5.84 14.53 -3.83
C PHE A 59 -7.29 14.06 -4.03
N GLU A 60 -8.24 14.98 -4.13
CA GLU A 60 -9.63 14.65 -4.44
C GLU A 60 -9.77 14.08 -5.85
N ARG A 61 -9.10 14.68 -6.84
CA ARG A 61 -9.14 14.21 -8.22
C ARG A 61 -8.48 12.83 -8.35
N THR A 62 -7.36 12.64 -7.65
CA THR A 62 -6.66 11.34 -7.60
C THR A 62 -7.56 10.28 -6.97
N PHE A 63 -8.16 10.56 -5.81
CA PHE A 63 -9.07 9.63 -5.14
C PHE A 63 -10.27 9.25 -6.01
N ALA A 64 -10.85 10.20 -6.76
CA ALA A 64 -11.96 9.93 -7.68
C ALA A 64 -11.63 8.91 -8.79
N ARG A 65 -10.34 8.68 -9.06
CA ARG A 65 -9.84 7.72 -10.06
C ARG A 65 -9.46 6.37 -9.46
N VAL A 66 -9.44 6.27 -8.14
CA VAL A 66 -9.13 5.01 -7.46
C VAL A 66 -10.28 4.03 -7.63
N THR A 67 -9.93 2.77 -7.91
CA THR A 67 -10.87 1.65 -7.93
C THR A 67 -10.39 0.54 -7.01
N PHE A 68 -11.28 0.02 -6.18
CA PHE A 68 -10.95 -1.13 -5.33
C PHE A 68 -10.72 -2.39 -6.17
N THR A 69 -9.75 -3.18 -5.76
CA THR A 69 -9.56 -4.53 -6.30
C THR A 69 -10.83 -5.36 -6.10
N PRO A 70 -11.25 -6.18 -7.08
CA PRO A 70 -12.39 -7.09 -6.90
C PRO A 70 -12.27 -7.89 -5.60
N GLY A 71 -13.36 -7.95 -4.84
CA GLY A 71 -13.40 -8.64 -3.55
C GLY A 71 -12.80 -7.87 -2.37
N ALA A 72 -12.20 -6.70 -2.55
CA ALA A 72 -11.54 -5.95 -1.48
C ALA A 72 -12.50 -5.53 -0.36
N LEU A 73 -13.61 -4.89 -0.72
CA LEU A 73 -14.61 -4.44 0.26
C LEU A 73 -15.34 -5.62 0.92
N GLU A 74 -15.53 -6.71 0.19
CA GLU A 74 -16.09 -7.97 0.70
C GLU A 74 -15.14 -8.61 1.72
N LEU A 75 -13.83 -8.63 1.45
CA LEU A 75 -12.81 -9.12 2.37
C LEU A 75 -12.84 -8.34 3.69
N VAL A 76 -12.83 -7.00 3.63
CA VAL A 76 -12.88 -6.15 4.83
C VAL A 76 -14.15 -6.42 5.64
N ARG A 77 -15.33 -6.44 4.98
CA ARG A 77 -16.61 -6.75 5.66
C ARG A 77 -16.61 -8.16 6.28
N SER A 78 -16.05 -9.15 5.58
CA SER A 78 -15.96 -10.52 6.07
C SER A 78 -15.03 -10.61 7.29
N ALA A 79 -13.89 -9.93 7.29
CA ALA A 79 -13.00 -9.83 8.44
C ALA A 79 -13.71 -9.21 9.64
N HIS A 80 -14.39 -8.07 9.47
CA HIS A 80 -15.13 -7.41 10.54
C HIS A 80 -16.29 -8.27 11.10
N SER A 81 -16.98 -9.04 10.24
CA SER A 81 -18.04 -9.96 10.71
C SER A 81 -17.53 -11.06 11.64
N LYS A 82 -16.21 -11.32 11.61
CA LYS A 82 -15.52 -12.27 12.50
C LYS A 82 -14.87 -11.57 13.71
N GLY A 83 -15.05 -10.28 13.86
CA GLY A 83 -14.44 -9.48 14.92
C GLY A 83 -12.94 -9.17 14.66
N TRP A 84 -12.45 -9.41 13.45
CA TRP A 84 -11.05 -9.12 13.11
C TRP A 84 -10.85 -7.65 12.77
N LYS A 85 -9.63 -7.17 12.99
CA LYS A 85 -9.18 -5.84 12.60
C LYS A 85 -8.44 -5.88 11.27
N VAL A 86 -8.59 -4.82 10.49
CA VAL A 86 -7.95 -4.66 9.18
C VAL A 86 -7.08 -3.41 9.19
N GLY A 87 -5.79 -3.57 8.87
CA GLY A 87 -4.84 -2.47 8.73
C GLY A 87 -4.22 -2.43 7.34
N VAL A 88 -3.87 -1.24 6.88
CA VAL A 88 -3.12 -1.01 5.64
C VAL A 88 -1.82 -0.27 5.90
N VAL A 89 -0.77 -0.73 5.23
CA VAL A 89 0.57 -0.15 5.33
C VAL A 89 1.09 0.05 3.91
N SER A 90 1.32 1.29 3.50
CA SER A 90 1.63 1.65 2.11
C SER A 90 2.86 2.54 1.96
N GLY A 91 3.59 2.35 0.87
CA GLY A 91 4.55 3.33 0.36
C GLY A 91 3.91 4.53 -0.34
N GLY A 92 2.57 4.54 -0.47
CA GLY A 92 1.78 5.68 -0.95
C GLY A 92 1.64 6.79 0.09
N PHE A 93 0.57 7.62 -0.01
CA PHE A 93 0.45 8.86 0.76
C PHE A 93 -0.87 8.95 1.51
N HIS A 94 -0.81 9.36 2.79
CA HIS A 94 -1.96 9.56 3.68
C HIS A 94 -3.06 10.42 3.06
N GLU A 95 -2.70 11.44 2.28
CA GLU A 95 -3.63 12.38 1.65
C GLU A 95 -4.66 11.69 0.74
N VAL A 96 -4.31 10.51 0.19
CA VAL A 96 -5.21 9.65 -0.59
C VAL A 96 -5.57 8.40 0.20
N ALA A 97 -4.62 7.80 0.93
CA ALA A 97 -4.81 6.57 1.71
C ALA A 97 -5.92 6.72 2.76
N ASP A 98 -6.00 7.86 3.47
CA ASP A 98 -7.02 8.12 4.48
C ASP A 98 -8.44 8.11 3.89
N LYS A 99 -8.60 8.57 2.64
CA LYS A 99 -9.89 8.51 1.91
C LYS A 99 -10.24 7.07 1.50
N ILE A 100 -9.26 6.29 1.06
CA ILE A 100 -9.41 4.87 0.74
C ILE A 100 -9.83 4.09 1.98
N VAL A 101 -9.15 4.31 3.10
CA VAL A 101 -9.41 3.71 4.41
C VAL A 101 -10.83 4.01 4.88
N ALA A 102 -11.25 5.27 4.81
CA ALA A 102 -12.59 5.70 5.18
C ALA A 102 -13.67 5.03 4.29
N ALA A 103 -13.43 4.96 2.97
CA ALA A 103 -14.36 4.34 2.03
C ALA A 103 -14.47 2.82 2.20
N ALA A 104 -13.39 2.14 2.60
CA ALA A 104 -13.35 0.70 2.83
C ALA A 104 -13.75 0.29 4.25
N GLY A 105 -13.78 1.23 5.21
CA GLY A 105 -14.05 0.97 6.62
C GLY A 105 -12.88 0.26 7.33
N ILE A 106 -11.64 0.53 6.91
CA ILE A 106 -10.42 -0.07 7.48
C ILE A 106 -10.09 0.57 8.83
N ASP A 107 -9.56 -0.22 9.78
CA ASP A 107 -9.34 0.22 11.17
C ASP A 107 -8.02 1.00 11.34
N PHE A 108 -6.96 0.62 10.63
CA PHE A 108 -5.60 1.16 10.81
C PHE A 108 -4.95 1.55 9.49
N CYS A 109 -4.15 2.62 9.49
CA CYS A 109 -3.42 3.07 8.31
C CYS A 109 -2.03 3.61 8.68
N LEU A 110 -1.02 3.18 7.94
CA LEU A 110 0.29 3.83 7.88
C LEU A 110 0.67 4.07 6.42
N ALA A 111 0.98 5.31 6.07
CA ALA A 111 1.49 5.70 4.76
C ALA A 111 2.49 6.86 4.90
N ASN A 112 3.18 7.21 3.83
CA ASN A 112 3.96 8.44 3.81
C ASN A 112 3.05 9.67 3.89
N ARG A 113 3.64 10.84 4.11
CA ARG A 113 2.92 12.12 4.11
C ARG A 113 3.64 13.11 3.23
N LEU A 114 2.91 13.78 2.36
CA LEU A 114 3.43 14.85 1.51
C LEU A 114 3.48 16.17 2.29
N GLU A 115 4.55 16.94 2.07
CA GLU A 115 4.65 18.28 2.63
C GLU A 115 3.91 19.28 1.75
N ALA A 116 3.04 20.10 2.35
CA ALA A 116 2.35 21.20 1.69
C ALA A 116 2.54 22.49 2.47
N VAL A 117 2.68 23.61 1.75
CA VAL A 117 2.76 24.98 2.28
C VAL A 117 1.82 25.85 1.46
N ASP A 118 0.99 26.61 2.15
CA ASP A 118 -0.02 27.51 1.53
C ASP A 118 -0.90 26.78 0.49
N GLY A 119 -1.30 25.53 0.78
CA GLY A 119 -2.17 24.71 -0.07
C GLY A 119 -1.50 24.14 -1.31
N LYS A 120 -0.16 24.16 -1.37
CA LYS A 120 0.61 23.61 -2.49
C LYS A 120 1.67 22.63 -2.00
N LEU A 121 1.86 21.55 -2.75
CA LEU A 121 2.91 20.56 -2.48
C LEU A 121 4.28 21.20 -2.68
N THR A 122 5.19 20.93 -1.73
CA THR A 122 6.58 21.41 -1.81
C THR A 122 7.48 20.50 -2.66
N GLY A 123 7.01 19.30 -2.99
CA GLY A 123 7.81 18.25 -3.62
C GLY A 123 8.67 17.47 -2.61
N LYS A 124 8.32 17.53 -1.33
CA LYS A 124 9.02 16.80 -0.25
C LYS A 124 8.06 15.96 0.57
N LEU A 125 8.62 15.04 1.33
CA LEU A 125 7.91 14.26 2.35
C LEU A 125 7.94 15.03 3.68
N ALA A 126 6.84 14.97 4.44
CA ALA A 126 6.69 15.65 5.72
C ALA A 126 7.25 14.84 6.90
N ALA A 127 7.56 13.56 6.71
CA ALA A 127 8.03 12.64 7.75
C ALA A 127 8.96 11.57 7.16
N ASP A 128 9.44 10.68 8.02
CA ASP A 128 10.25 9.52 7.62
C ASP A 128 9.49 8.61 6.65
N ILE A 129 10.25 7.99 5.74
CA ILE A 129 9.70 7.14 4.68
C ILE A 129 9.25 5.80 5.25
N VAL A 130 8.05 5.38 4.87
CA VAL A 130 7.56 4.02 5.12
C VAL A 130 8.33 3.03 4.25
N THR A 131 9.19 2.26 4.90
CA THR A 131 10.04 1.23 4.28
C THR A 131 9.44 -0.16 4.46
N LYS A 132 10.11 -1.18 3.91
CA LYS A 132 9.76 -2.58 4.15
C LYS A 132 9.89 -2.98 5.63
N GLU A 133 10.85 -2.37 6.35
CA GLU A 133 11.01 -2.54 7.78
C GLU A 133 9.86 -1.90 8.55
N SER A 134 9.42 -0.70 8.12
CA SER A 134 8.24 -0.03 8.70
C SER A 134 6.99 -0.88 8.56
N LYS A 135 6.79 -1.55 7.39
CA LYS A 135 5.65 -2.46 7.16
C LYS A 135 5.65 -3.62 8.14
N LEU A 136 6.81 -4.23 8.37
CA LEU A 136 6.95 -5.32 9.36
C LEU A 136 6.69 -4.83 10.77
N ILE A 137 7.33 -3.73 11.18
CA ILE A 137 7.16 -3.15 12.53
C ILE A 137 5.68 -2.83 12.77
N GLN A 138 5.02 -2.23 11.81
CA GLN A 138 3.61 -1.87 11.97
C GLN A 138 2.68 -3.07 12.09
N LEU A 139 2.96 -4.19 11.40
CA LEU A 139 2.24 -5.44 11.61
C LEU A 139 2.39 -5.94 13.04
N LEU A 140 3.62 -5.91 13.58
CA LEU A 140 3.92 -6.32 14.95
C LEU A 140 3.21 -5.42 15.97
N ASP A 141 3.28 -4.10 15.79
CA ASP A 141 2.66 -3.12 16.69
C ASP A 141 1.15 -3.29 16.75
N TRP A 142 0.48 -3.43 15.61
CA TRP A 142 -0.97 -3.66 15.57
C TRP A 142 -1.37 -5.02 16.14
N ALA A 143 -0.56 -6.08 15.96
CA ALA A 143 -0.81 -7.36 16.60
C ALA A 143 -0.78 -7.22 18.13
N VAL A 144 0.20 -6.50 18.68
CA VAL A 144 0.30 -6.20 20.12
C VAL A 144 -0.88 -5.34 20.58
N GLU A 145 -1.21 -4.27 19.87
CA GLU A 145 -2.34 -3.37 20.19
C GLU A 145 -3.66 -4.13 20.25
N CYS A 146 -3.88 -5.06 19.31
CA CYS A 146 -5.07 -5.89 19.25
C CYS A 146 -5.04 -7.10 20.21
N GLY A 147 -3.92 -7.36 20.88
CA GLY A 147 -3.75 -8.55 21.72
C GLY A 147 -3.77 -9.87 20.95
N VAL A 148 -3.29 -9.85 19.70
CA VAL A 148 -3.29 -11.00 18.77
C VAL A 148 -1.88 -11.57 18.67
N ASP A 149 -1.75 -12.91 18.79
CA ASP A 149 -0.50 -13.60 18.51
C ASP A 149 -0.17 -13.53 17.02
N MET A 150 1.12 -13.40 16.68
CA MET A 150 1.58 -13.34 15.29
C MET A 150 1.14 -14.55 14.45
N ALA A 151 0.98 -15.71 15.05
CA ALA A 151 0.44 -16.89 14.38
C ALA A 151 -1.00 -16.70 13.84
N HIS A 152 -1.74 -15.73 14.38
CA HIS A 152 -3.11 -15.40 13.96
C HIS A 152 -3.20 -14.10 13.14
N THR A 153 -2.06 -13.61 12.64
CA THR A 153 -2.03 -12.44 11.76
C THR A 153 -2.02 -12.85 10.29
N VAL A 154 -2.52 -11.96 9.44
CA VAL A 154 -2.51 -12.13 7.98
C VAL A 154 -1.81 -10.93 7.34
N ALA A 155 -0.88 -11.19 6.43
CA ALA A 155 -0.27 -10.15 5.60
C ALA A 155 -0.49 -10.44 4.11
N ILE A 156 -0.91 -9.41 3.36
CA ILE A 156 -1.19 -9.50 1.92
C ILE A 156 -0.47 -8.35 1.21
N GLY A 157 0.27 -8.64 0.14
CA GLY A 157 0.97 -7.65 -0.67
C GLY A 157 1.47 -8.21 -1.99
N ASP A 158 1.90 -7.33 -2.90
CA ASP A 158 2.37 -7.68 -4.25
C ASP A 158 3.86 -7.43 -4.47
N GLY A 159 4.45 -6.52 -3.70
CA GLY A 159 5.78 -5.97 -3.90
C GLY A 159 6.87 -6.58 -3.03
N ALA A 160 8.13 -6.37 -3.41
CA ALA A 160 9.29 -6.82 -2.63
C ALA A 160 9.40 -6.14 -1.25
N ASN A 161 8.80 -4.96 -1.10
CA ASN A 161 8.68 -4.23 0.17
C ASN A 161 7.71 -4.89 1.16
N ASP A 162 6.86 -5.82 0.70
CA ASP A 162 5.91 -6.56 1.53
C ASP A 162 6.49 -7.87 2.07
N ILE A 163 7.59 -8.36 1.48
CA ILE A 163 8.17 -9.67 1.82
C ILE A 163 8.40 -9.82 3.33
N PRO A 164 9.00 -8.85 4.06
CA PRO A 164 9.24 -9.04 5.49
C PRO A 164 7.94 -9.21 6.30
N MET A 165 6.89 -8.44 6.02
CA MET A 165 5.61 -8.60 6.73
C MET A 165 4.88 -9.89 6.32
N ILE A 166 4.96 -10.29 5.03
CA ILE A 166 4.39 -11.55 4.54
C ILE A 166 5.04 -12.76 5.21
N GLN A 167 6.37 -12.73 5.38
CA GLN A 167 7.10 -13.84 6.01
C GLN A 167 6.93 -13.90 7.52
N ALA A 168 6.64 -12.79 8.18
CA ALA A 168 6.46 -12.72 9.62
C ALA A 168 5.03 -13.05 10.08
N ALA A 169 4.04 -12.87 9.22
CA ALA A 169 2.64 -13.15 9.54
C ALA A 169 2.38 -14.66 9.67
N GLY A 170 1.39 -15.03 10.48
CA GLY A 170 0.90 -16.40 10.55
C GLY A 170 0.42 -16.92 9.21
N THR A 171 -0.28 -16.06 8.44
CA THR A 171 -0.70 -16.33 7.07
C THR A 171 -0.20 -15.23 6.14
N GLY A 172 0.86 -15.50 5.39
CA GLY A 172 1.44 -14.56 4.43
C GLY A 172 0.99 -14.87 3.00
N ILE A 173 0.44 -13.88 2.29
CA ILE A 173 -0.16 -14.05 0.95
C ILE A 173 0.47 -13.08 -0.04
N ALA A 174 1.06 -13.59 -1.10
CA ALA A 174 1.45 -12.84 -2.29
C ALA A 174 0.24 -12.70 -3.22
N PHE A 175 -0.22 -11.46 -3.46
CA PHE A 175 -1.42 -11.18 -4.26
C PHE A 175 -1.05 -10.58 -5.62
N CYS A 176 -1.33 -11.28 -6.71
CA CYS A 176 -0.94 -10.88 -8.08
C CYS A 176 0.49 -10.36 -8.15
N ALA A 177 1.37 -10.99 -7.37
CA ALA A 177 2.66 -10.45 -6.97
C ALA A 177 3.74 -10.63 -8.02
N LYS A 178 4.75 -9.77 -7.92
CA LYS A 178 6.00 -9.90 -8.68
C LYS A 178 6.70 -11.22 -8.32
N PRO A 179 7.47 -11.83 -9.24
CA PRO A 179 8.04 -13.17 -9.05
C PRO A 179 8.77 -13.36 -7.71
N LYS A 180 9.61 -12.39 -7.33
CA LYS A 180 10.37 -12.44 -6.07
C LYS A 180 9.47 -12.49 -4.83
N THR A 181 8.37 -11.75 -4.81
CA THR A 181 7.41 -11.75 -3.70
C THR A 181 6.62 -13.04 -3.67
N ARG A 182 6.19 -13.52 -4.85
CA ARG A 182 5.50 -14.78 -5.00
C ARG A 182 6.33 -15.98 -4.49
N GLU A 183 7.62 -16.01 -4.80
CA GLU A 183 8.55 -17.06 -4.35
C GLU A 183 8.81 -17.01 -2.83
N ALA A 184 8.75 -15.82 -2.23
CA ALA A 184 9.02 -15.61 -0.81
C ALA A 184 7.82 -15.89 0.10
N ALA A 185 6.61 -15.91 -0.44
CA ALA A 185 5.37 -16.05 0.32
C ALA A 185 4.94 -17.52 0.47
N PRO A 186 4.40 -17.93 1.63
CA PRO A 186 3.86 -19.28 1.81
C PRO A 186 2.61 -19.54 0.95
N PHE A 187 1.82 -18.51 0.67
CA PHE A 187 0.64 -18.61 -0.20
C PHE A 187 0.67 -17.56 -1.30
N ALA A 188 0.04 -17.87 -2.44
CA ALA A 188 -0.07 -16.94 -3.56
C ALA A 188 -1.48 -17.00 -4.18
N ILE A 189 -1.98 -15.81 -4.58
CA ILE A 189 -3.22 -15.63 -5.33
C ILE A 189 -2.83 -14.93 -6.64
N ASP A 190 -3.03 -15.60 -7.77
CA ASP A 190 -2.71 -15.05 -9.10
C ASP A 190 -3.96 -14.49 -9.80
N GLU A 191 -5.15 -14.82 -9.33
CA GLU A 191 -6.40 -14.20 -9.77
C GLU A 191 -6.67 -12.90 -9.02
N ARG A 192 -7.05 -11.84 -9.75
CA ARG A 192 -7.27 -10.52 -9.15
C ARG A 192 -8.62 -10.44 -8.43
N ASN A 193 -8.75 -11.19 -7.35
CA ASN A 193 -9.91 -11.22 -6.46
C ASN A 193 -9.45 -11.44 -5.02
N LEU A 194 -9.53 -10.38 -4.19
CA LEU A 194 -9.07 -10.42 -2.79
C LEU A 194 -9.91 -11.34 -1.89
N MET A 195 -11.16 -11.66 -2.26
CA MET A 195 -11.95 -12.62 -1.48
C MET A 195 -11.33 -14.01 -1.41
N LEU A 196 -10.51 -14.39 -2.40
CA LEU A 196 -9.78 -15.66 -2.37
C LEU A 196 -8.81 -15.78 -1.18
N ALA A 197 -8.41 -14.66 -0.57
CA ALA A 197 -7.64 -14.68 0.66
C ALA A 197 -8.41 -15.31 1.83
N MET A 198 -9.74 -15.14 1.89
CA MET A 198 -10.57 -15.77 2.91
C MET A 198 -10.56 -17.29 2.83
N ASP A 199 -10.47 -17.86 1.63
CA ASP A 199 -10.39 -19.30 1.43
C ASP A 199 -9.08 -19.88 1.98
N ILE A 200 -8.00 -19.09 1.94
CA ILE A 200 -6.69 -19.46 2.50
C ILE A 200 -6.74 -19.32 4.03
N ILE A 201 -7.18 -18.18 4.53
CA ILE A 201 -7.20 -17.83 5.96
C ILE A 201 -8.10 -18.79 6.77
N LEU A 202 -9.18 -19.28 6.18
CA LEU A 202 -10.16 -20.16 6.86
C LEU A 202 -9.86 -21.66 6.73
N ARG A 203 -8.76 -22.05 6.05
CA ARG A 203 -8.35 -23.45 5.93
C ARG A 203 -7.52 -23.94 7.12
N ASP A 204 -6.93 -23.01 7.86
CA ASP A 204 -6.15 -23.24 9.08
C ASP A 204 -7.03 -22.99 10.32
#